data_b21aa11a0468db57fd79be6c90065dcf
#
_entry.id   b21aa11a0468db57fd79be6c90065dcf
#
_cell.length_a   1.000
_cell.length_b   1.000
_cell.length_c   1.000
_cell.angle_alpha   90.00
_cell.angle_beta   90.00
_cell.angle_gamma   90.00
#
_symmetry.space_group_name_H-M   'P 1'
#
loop_
_entity.id
_entity.type
_entity.pdbx_description
1 polymer ?
#
loop_
_entity_poly.entity_id
_entity_poly.type
_entity_poly.pdbx_seq_one_letter_code
_entity_poly.pdbx_strand_id
1 'polypeptide(L)'
;MYKRQTGESVAVKSLKVSAEFSQWLEQHIMLFNSHITHVSGELHKSVWQRFLDGDKEINKGLDMIREAGLLMSSGVANESTQDVIDAMRLNSAGVDILGSELHQPFRDILQPQTTSGVVEAWKAMGAGGGGVVGIIVSDTQYKGKLIDDLTARGWSHIPWQIDYDGVVRSEVSL
;
A
#
# COMPACT_ATOMS: atom_id res chain seq x y z
N MET A 1 8.62 -0.35 -12.37
CA MET A 1 9.62 0.76 -12.40
C MET A 1 10.04 1.06 -10.97
N TYR A 2 11.34 1.09 -10.69
CA TYR A 2 11.89 1.46 -9.39
C TYR A 2 12.44 2.89 -9.45
N LYS A 3 12.07 3.72 -8.48
CA LYS A 3 12.51 5.10 -8.38
C LYS A 3 13.22 5.31 -7.04
N ARG A 4 14.47 5.79 -7.08
CA ARG A 4 15.25 6.14 -5.89
C ARG A 4 15.69 7.61 -5.98
N GLN A 5 15.44 8.35 -4.93
CA GLN A 5 15.91 9.73 -4.79
C GLN A 5 17.09 9.78 -3.80
N THR A 6 18.15 10.48 -4.17
CA THR A 6 19.30 10.73 -3.31
C THR A 6 19.66 12.21 -3.48
N GLY A 7 19.32 13.03 -2.47
CA GLY A 7 19.43 14.48 -2.60
C GLY A 7 18.53 15.00 -3.72
N GLU A 8 19.09 15.77 -4.66
CA GLU A 8 18.36 16.33 -5.81
C GLU A 8 18.28 15.37 -7.01
N SER A 9 19.02 14.26 -6.99
CA SER A 9 19.04 13.32 -8.10
C SER A 9 17.98 12.22 -7.92
N VAL A 10 17.35 11.83 -9.03
CA VAL A 10 16.37 10.75 -9.09
C VAL A 10 16.85 9.70 -10.07
N ALA A 11 17.15 8.50 -9.59
CA ALA A 11 17.42 7.35 -10.44
C ALA A 11 16.14 6.56 -10.70
N VAL A 12 15.85 6.28 -11.95
CA VAL A 12 14.71 5.46 -12.38
C VAL A 12 15.24 4.22 -13.08
N LYS A 13 14.84 3.05 -12.61
CA LYS A 13 15.18 1.75 -13.21
C LYS A 13 13.90 1.07 -13.64
N SER A 14 13.82 0.69 -14.91
CA SER A 14 12.74 -0.18 -15.38
C SER A 14 12.93 -1.58 -14.80
N LEU A 15 11.88 -2.13 -14.21
CA LEU A 15 11.83 -3.51 -13.78
C LEU A 15 11.02 -4.29 -14.82
N LYS A 16 11.64 -5.32 -15.39
CA LYS A 16 10.94 -6.29 -16.23
C LYS A 16 10.60 -7.48 -15.34
N VAL A 17 9.35 -7.83 -15.32
CA VAL A 17 8.83 -8.99 -14.59
C VAL A 17 8.14 -9.94 -15.58
N SER A 18 8.07 -11.22 -15.23
CA SER A 18 7.38 -12.22 -16.04
C SER A 18 5.88 -11.93 -16.11
N ALA A 19 5.24 -12.49 -17.15
CA ALA A 19 3.78 -12.44 -17.26
C ALA A 19 3.10 -13.16 -16.08
N GLU A 20 3.69 -14.23 -15.60
CA GLU A 20 3.21 -15.00 -14.46
C GLU A 20 3.20 -14.16 -13.18
N PHE A 21 4.29 -13.46 -12.89
CA PHE A 21 4.36 -12.60 -11.71
C PHE A 21 3.43 -11.39 -11.84
N SER A 22 3.34 -10.78 -13.04
CA SER A 22 2.36 -9.71 -13.32
C SER A 22 0.93 -10.17 -13.07
N GLN A 23 0.59 -11.37 -13.55
CA GLN A 23 -0.72 -11.97 -13.32
C GLN A 23 -0.98 -12.23 -11.83
N TRP A 24 0.03 -12.71 -11.09
CA TRP A 24 -0.10 -12.89 -9.65
C TRP A 24 -0.43 -11.55 -8.95
N LEU A 25 0.28 -10.48 -9.28
CA LEU A 25 0.01 -9.14 -8.72
C LEU A 25 -1.44 -8.72 -8.98
N GLU A 26 -1.92 -8.83 -10.24
CA GLU A 26 -3.29 -8.44 -10.62
C GLU A 26 -4.36 -9.33 -9.97
N GLN A 27 -4.03 -10.60 -9.74
CA GLN A 27 -4.98 -11.53 -9.14
C GLN A 27 -5.05 -11.42 -7.62
N HIS A 28 -3.96 -11.11 -6.92
CA HIS A 28 -3.93 -11.12 -5.46
C HIS A 28 -4.02 -9.73 -4.84
N ILE A 29 -3.64 -8.68 -5.55
CA ILE A 29 -3.79 -7.32 -5.04
C ILE A 29 -5.17 -6.78 -5.38
N MET A 30 -5.86 -6.28 -4.38
CA MET A 30 -7.17 -5.62 -4.51
C MET A 30 -7.08 -4.19 -3.98
N LEU A 31 -7.78 -3.27 -4.63
CA LEU A 31 -7.86 -1.89 -4.18
C LEU A 31 -9.29 -1.57 -3.76
N PHE A 32 -9.44 -0.88 -2.63
CA PHE A 32 -10.73 -0.42 -2.13
C PHE A 32 -10.66 1.03 -1.72
N ASN A 33 -11.70 1.80 -2.07
CA ASN A 33 -11.92 3.13 -1.53
C ASN A 33 -12.84 3.03 -0.31
N SER A 34 -12.36 3.48 0.84
CA SER A 34 -13.14 3.50 2.08
C SER A 34 -14.18 4.63 2.12
N HIS A 35 -14.10 5.61 1.22
CA HIS A 35 -14.89 6.83 1.24
C HIS A 35 -14.74 7.69 2.50
N ILE A 36 -13.83 7.34 3.40
CA ILE A 36 -13.50 8.15 4.56
C ILE A 36 -12.61 9.31 4.10
N THR A 37 -13.06 10.52 4.31
CA THR A 37 -12.29 11.74 4.01
C THR A 37 -11.42 12.12 5.21
N HIS A 38 -10.22 12.62 4.93
CA HIS A 38 -9.29 13.09 5.96
C HIS A 38 -8.49 14.28 5.45
N VAL A 39 -7.95 15.06 6.40
CA VAL A 39 -7.02 16.16 6.09
C VAL A 39 -5.60 15.68 6.35
N SER A 40 -4.89 15.30 5.29
CA SER A 40 -3.55 14.72 5.37
C SER A 40 -2.55 15.59 6.14
N GLY A 41 -2.65 16.92 6.02
CA GLY A 41 -1.75 17.83 6.69
C GLY A 41 -1.86 17.79 8.22
N GLU A 42 -3.05 17.57 8.77
CA GLU A 42 -3.24 17.45 10.22
C GLU A 42 -2.68 16.12 10.75
N LEU A 43 -2.93 15.03 10.04
CA LEU A 43 -2.42 13.71 10.41
C LEU A 43 -0.90 13.66 10.49
N HIS A 44 -0.22 14.34 9.57
CA HIS A 44 1.24 14.37 9.56
C HIS A 44 1.87 15.40 10.50
N LYS A 45 1.11 16.36 11.00
CA LYS A 45 1.65 17.43 11.85
C LYS A 45 2.26 16.89 13.14
N SER A 46 1.61 15.94 13.80
CA SER A 46 2.12 15.30 15.01
C SER A 46 3.37 14.49 14.73
N VAL A 47 3.42 13.76 13.61
CA VAL A 47 4.59 12.98 13.18
C VAL A 47 5.78 13.90 12.93
N TRP A 48 5.58 15.02 12.22
CA TRP A 48 6.65 16.00 11.98
C TRP A 48 7.18 16.62 13.25
N GLN A 49 6.30 17.00 14.19
CA GLN A 49 6.74 17.59 15.45
C GLN A 49 7.56 16.58 16.26
N ARG A 50 7.10 15.35 16.41
CA ARG A 50 7.82 14.27 17.08
C ARG A 50 9.19 13.98 16.43
N PHE A 51 9.25 14.03 15.10
CA PHE A 51 10.51 13.87 14.37
C PHE A 51 11.50 15.00 14.70
N LEU A 52 11.05 16.26 14.70
CA LEU A 52 11.87 17.42 15.02
C LEU A 52 12.35 17.40 16.48
N ASP A 53 11.53 16.88 17.38
CA ASP A 53 11.85 16.70 18.81
C ASP A 53 12.79 15.53 19.08
N GLY A 54 13.19 14.78 18.04
CA GLY A 54 14.14 13.66 18.14
C GLY A 54 13.55 12.39 18.72
N ASP A 55 12.24 12.17 18.60
CA ASP A 55 11.57 10.95 19.08
C ASP A 55 12.12 9.72 18.35
N LYS A 56 12.69 8.79 19.11
CA LYS A 56 13.37 7.59 18.59
C LYS A 56 12.37 6.62 17.92
N GLU A 57 11.14 6.55 18.42
CA GLU A 57 10.12 5.67 17.83
C GLU A 57 9.71 6.17 16.44
N ILE A 58 9.62 7.47 16.23
CA ILE A 58 9.39 8.04 14.88
C ILE A 58 10.49 7.62 13.91
N ASN A 59 11.75 7.75 14.30
CA ASN A 59 12.87 7.33 13.45
C ASN A 59 12.80 5.83 13.13
N LYS A 60 12.47 4.99 14.11
CA LYS A 60 12.27 3.55 13.91
C LYS A 60 11.16 3.27 12.92
N GLY A 61 10.00 3.94 13.04
CA GLY A 61 8.88 3.79 12.10
C GLY A 61 9.27 4.18 10.68
N LEU A 62 9.98 5.31 10.52
CA LEU A 62 10.48 5.78 9.22
C LEU A 62 11.51 4.81 8.61
N ASP A 63 12.41 4.26 9.42
CA ASP A 63 13.36 3.24 8.97
C ASP A 63 12.66 1.97 8.50
N MET A 64 11.66 1.49 9.22
CA MET A 64 10.85 0.34 8.79
C MET A 64 10.14 0.60 7.46
N ILE A 65 9.58 1.79 7.25
CA ILE A 65 8.94 2.16 5.98
C ILE A 65 9.97 2.19 4.84
N ARG A 66 11.17 2.71 5.10
CA ARG A 66 12.27 2.71 4.14
C ARG A 66 12.71 1.29 3.79
N GLU A 67 12.89 0.43 4.77
CA GLU A 67 13.25 -0.98 4.59
C GLU A 67 12.17 -1.74 3.83
N ALA A 68 10.90 -1.48 4.13
CA ALA A 68 9.77 -2.03 3.39
C ALA A 68 9.83 -1.65 1.89
N GLY A 69 10.18 -0.40 1.58
CA GLY A 69 10.37 0.05 0.20
C GLY A 69 11.51 -0.68 -0.52
N LEU A 70 12.62 -0.94 0.17
CA LEU A 70 13.74 -1.72 -0.37
C LEU A 70 13.36 -3.19 -0.57
N LEU A 71 12.69 -3.79 0.40
CA LEU A 71 12.20 -5.16 0.32
C LEU A 71 11.19 -5.33 -0.84
N MET A 72 10.24 -4.39 -0.98
CA MET A 72 9.30 -4.37 -2.10
C MET A 72 10.03 -4.31 -3.44
N SER A 73 11.03 -3.43 -3.56
CA SER A 73 11.82 -3.32 -4.80
C SER A 73 12.57 -4.61 -5.13
N SER A 74 13.17 -5.26 -4.13
CA SER A 74 13.85 -6.54 -4.26
C SER A 74 12.86 -7.65 -4.61
N GLY A 75 11.72 -7.72 -3.90
CA GLY A 75 10.67 -8.71 -4.12
C GLY A 75 10.13 -8.66 -5.55
N VAL A 76 9.85 -7.46 -6.06
CA VAL A 76 9.40 -7.31 -7.46
C VAL A 76 10.53 -7.67 -8.44
N ALA A 77 11.77 -7.27 -8.18
CA ALA A 77 12.90 -7.57 -9.08
C ALA A 77 13.24 -9.08 -9.14
N ASN A 78 13.01 -9.80 -8.06
CA ASN A 78 13.26 -11.25 -7.95
C ASN A 78 11.97 -12.08 -8.10
N GLU A 79 10.83 -11.44 -8.36
CA GLU A 79 9.52 -12.09 -8.51
C GLU A 79 9.13 -12.91 -7.27
N SER A 80 9.54 -12.46 -6.08
CA SER A 80 9.24 -13.07 -4.79
C SER A 80 7.91 -12.55 -4.24
N THR A 81 6.87 -13.34 -4.35
CA THR A 81 5.55 -13.01 -3.79
C THR A 81 5.60 -12.83 -2.27
N GLN A 82 6.40 -13.63 -1.58
CA GLN A 82 6.58 -13.53 -0.14
C GLN A 82 7.21 -12.21 0.27
N ASP A 83 8.26 -11.75 -0.44
CA ASP A 83 8.89 -10.47 -0.14
C ASP A 83 7.94 -9.27 -0.38
N VAL A 84 7.04 -9.38 -1.38
CA VAL A 84 5.99 -8.37 -1.62
C VAL A 84 5.01 -8.31 -0.45
N ILE A 85 4.56 -9.47 0.05
CA ILE A 85 3.67 -9.58 1.20
C ILE A 85 4.35 -9.00 2.45
N ASP A 86 5.58 -9.42 2.73
CA ASP A 86 6.33 -9.00 3.91
C ASP A 86 6.70 -7.51 3.87
N ALA A 87 6.98 -6.98 2.69
CA ALA A 87 7.16 -5.54 2.50
C ALA A 87 5.91 -4.74 2.85
N MET A 88 4.72 -5.20 2.44
CA MET A 88 3.46 -4.54 2.83
C MET A 88 3.21 -4.62 4.33
N ARG A 89 3.46 -5.76 4.96
CA ARG A 89 3.34 -5.95 6.41
C ARG A 89 4.30 -5.02 7.16
N LEU A 90 5.56 -4.98 6.74
CA LEU A 90 6.58 -4.13 7.36
C LEU A 90 6.24 -2.64 7.22
N ASN A 91 5.74 -2.22 6.05
CA ASN A 91 5.28 -0.84 5.85
C ASN A 91 4.15 -0.49 6.81
N SER A 92 3.13 -1.35 6.93
CA SER A 92 2.00 -1.12 7.83
C SER A 92 2.43 -1.06 9.29
N ALA A 93 3.34 -1.93 9.72
CA ALA A 93 3.90 -1.90 11.06
C ALA A 93 4.70 -0.60 11.33
N GLY A 94 5.46 -0.11 10.35
CA GLY A 94 6.15 1.17 10.44
C GLY A 94 5.20 2.36 10.59
N VAL A 95 4.13 2.39 9.80
CA VAL A 95 3.08 3.44 9.89
C VAL A 95 2.38 3.40 11.25
N ASP A 96 2.13 2.23 11.81
CA ASP A 96 1.53 2.09 13.15
C ASP A 96 2.40 2.72 14.25
N ILE A 97 3.71 2.67 14.13
CA ILE A 97 4.64 3.33 15.04
C ILE A 97 4.58 4.86 14.88
N LEU A 98 4.39 5.37 13.66
CA LEU A 98 4.25 6.80 13.43
C LEU A 98 2.99 7.37 14.08
N GLY A 99 1.87 6.62 13.99
CA GLY A 99 0.59 7.00 14.59
C GLY A 99 -0.48 5.96 14.29
N SER A 100 -1.00 5.30 15.33
CA SER A 100 -2.00 4.24 15.15
C SER A 100 -3.30 4.75 14.52
N GLU A 101 -3.61 6.03 14.70
CA GLU A 101 -4.75 6.72 14.10
C GLU A 101 -4.71 6.75 12.57
N LEU A 102 -3.52 6.66 11.97
CA LEU A 102 -3.35 6.61 10.51
C LEU A 102 -3.97 5.35 9.90
N HIS A 103 -4.01 4.26 10.65
CA HIS A 103 -4.55 2.98 10.20
C HIS A 103 -5.89 2.60 10.83
N GLN A 104 -6.34 3.32 11.88
CA GLN A 104 -7.54 2.95 12.62
C GLN A 104 -8.79 2.73 11.74
N PRO A 105 -9.06 3.58 10.71
CA PRO A 105 -10.23 3.39 9.86
C PRO A 105 -10.23 2.09 9.06
N PHE A 106 -9.05 1.50 8.84
CA PHE A 106 -8.90 0.26 8.09
C PHE A 106 -8.76 -0.94 9.02
N ARG A 107 -8.09 -0.77 10.17
CA ARG A 107 -7.75 -1.86 11.09
C ARG A 107 -8.99 -2.58 11.62
N ASP A 108 -10.00 -1.86 12.06
CA ASP A 108 -11.20 -2.45 12.65
C ASP A 108 -11.94 -3.36 11.66
N ILE A 109 -11.78 -3.09 10.36
CA ILE A 109 -12.41 -3.83 9.27
C ILE A 109 -11.50 -4.97 8.78
N LEU A 110 -10.20 -4.72 8.62
CA LEU A 110 -9.27 -5.66 7.99
C LEU A 110 -8.59 -6.63 8.98
N GLN A 111 -8.48 -6.26 10.27
CA GLN A 111 -7.86 -7.13 11.26
C GLN A 111 -8.58 -8.50 11.39
N PRO A 112 -9.92 -8.57 11.43
CA PRO A 112 -10.61 -9.87 11.43
C PRO A 112 -10.29 -10.70 10.16
N GLN A 113 -10.17 -10.08 9.00
CA GLN A 113 -9.84 -10.75 7.74
C GLN A 113 -8.39 -11.27 7.73
N THR A 114 -7.48 -10.51 8.33
CA THR A 114 -6.07 -10.94 8.50
C THR A 114 -5.97 -12.10 9.49
N THR A 115 -6.69 -12.02 10.62
CA THR A 115 -6.70 -13.08 11.63
C THR A 115 -7.30 -14.39 11.11
N SER A 116 -8.29 -14.31 10.21
CA SER A 116 -8.89 -15.49 9.57
C SER A 116 -8.06 -16.06 8.41
N GLY A 117 -6.95 -15.42 8.03
CA GLY A 117 -6.10 -15.84 6.93
C GLY A 117 -6.66 -15.53 5.53
N VAL A 118 -7.72 -14.74 5.42
CA VAL A 118 -8.26 -14.27 4.13
C VAL A 118 -7.37 -13.20 3.52
N VAL A 119 -6.85 -12.30 4.36
CA VAL A 119 -5.96 -11.20 3.97
C VAL A 119 -4.55 -11.49 4.47
N GLU A 120 -3.58 -11.53 3.57
CA GLU A 120 -2.16 -11.68 3.90
C GLU A 120 -1.55 -10.38 4.40
N ALA A 121 -1.83 -9.30 3.70
CA ALA A 121 -1.30 -7.98 4.01
C ALA A 121 -2.25 -6.89 3.50
N TRP A 122 -2.16 -5.70 4.09
CA TRP A 122 -2.85 -4.53 3.61
C TRP A 122 -2.03 -3.26 3.90
N LYS A 123 -2.28 -2.21 3.13
CA LYS A 123 -1.58 -0.93 3.26
C LYS A 123 -2.50 0.22 2.85
N ALA A 124 -2.59 1.24 3.70
CA ALA A 124 -3.20 2.50 3.31
C ALA A 124 -2.38 3.16 2.17
N MET A 125 -3.05 3.61 1.12
CA MET A 125 -2.44 4.32 0.01
C MET A 125 -2.41 5.82 0.31
N GLY A 126 -1.21 6.40 0.33
CA GLY A 126 -1.03 7.82 0.69
C GLY A 126 -0.80 8.01 2.18
N ALA A 127 -1.43 9.05 2.75
CA ALA A 127 -1.20 9.52 4.11
C ALA A 127 -1.78 8.64 5.22
N GLY A 128 -2.71 7.74 4.91
CA GLY A 128 -3.52 7.04 5.91
C GLY A 128 -4.73 7.86 6.35
N GLY A 129 -5.43 7.42 7.38
CA GLY A 129 -6.62 8.09 7.91
C GLY A 129 -7.90 7.91 7.11
N GLY A 130 -7.83 7.37 5.91
CA GLY A 130 -8.95 7.16 5.00
C GLY A 130 -8.52 6.99 3.55
N GLY A 131 -9.45 7.13 2.62
CA GLY A 131 -9.20 6.99 1.18
C GLY A 131 -9.02 5.55 0.72
N VAL A 132 -7.98 5.29 -0.07
CA VAL A 132 -7.75 3.99 -0.71
C VAL A 132 -6.85 3.09 0.14
N VAL A 133 -7.17 1.81 0.18
CA VAL A 133 -6.36 0.75 0.76
C VAL A 133 -6.05 -0.33 -0.28
N GLY A 134 -4.80 -0.79 -0.30
CA GLY A 134 -4.39 -1.98 -1.05
C GLY A 134 -4.35 -3.20 -0.13
N ILE A 135 -4.87 -4.31 -0.61
CA ILE A 135 -5.03 -5.57 0.14
C ILE A 135 -4.43 -6.71 -0.70
N ILE A 136 -3.65 -7.59 -0.10
CA ILE A 136 -3.23 -8.85 -0.71
C ILE A 136 -4.07 -9.96 -0.10
N VAL A 137 -4.82 -10.67 -0.94
CA VAL A 137 -5.57 -11.86 -0.52
C VAL A 137 -4.66 -13.10 -0.54
N SER A 138 -4.89 -14.02 0.41
CA SER A 138 -4.13 -15.26 0.51
C SER A 138 -4.46 -16.23 -0.65
N ASP A 139 -5.70 -16.21 -1.12
CA ASP A 139 -6.18 -17.01 -2.25
C ASP A 139 -7.24 -16.23 -3.03
N THR A 140 -7.21 -16.38 -4.34
CA THR A 140 -8.14 -15.70 -5.26
C THR A 140 -9.61 -16.09 -5.05
N GLN A 141 -9.87 -17.27 -4.49
CA GLN A 141 -11.23 -17.69 -4.11
C GLN A 141 -11.92 -16.77 -3.10
N TYR A 142 -11.15 -16.06 -2.29
CA TYR A 142 -11.69 -15.13 -1.28
C TYR A 142 -12.12 -13.78 -1.85
N LYS A 143 -11.73 -13.44 -3.10
CA LYS A 143 -11.99 -12.10 -3.69
C LYS A 143 -13.46 -11.72 -3.69
N GLY A 144 -14.33 -12.62 -4.17
CA GLY A 144 -15.78 -12.36 -4.23
C GLY A 144 -16.35 -12.04 -2.87
N LYS A 145 -16.08 -12.93 -1.89
CA LYS A 145 -16.54 -12.72 -0.51
C LYS A 145 -16.00 -11.43 0.10
N LEU A 146 -14.72 -11.12 -0.13
CA LEU A 146 -14.11 -9.89 0.41
C LEU A 146 -14.74 -8.63 -0.22
N ILE A 147 -15.06 -8.65 -1.52
CA ILE A 147 -15.79 -7.57 -2.18
C ILE A 147 -17.16 -7.36 -1.53
N ASP A 148 -17.93 -8.44 -1.33
CA ASP A 148 -19.25 -8.36 -0.71
C ASP A 148 -19.17 -7.84 0.73
N ASP A 149 -18.26 -8.39 1.53
CA ASP A 149 -18.06 -8.01 2.94
C ASP A 149 -17.66 -6.53 3.10
N LEU A 150 -16.76 -6.02 2.25
CA LEU A 150 -16.30 -4.63 2.31
C LEU A 150 -17.32 -3.66 1.72
N THR A 151 -18.03 -4.06 0.66
CA THR A 151 -19.14 -3.26 0.08
C THR A 151 -20.28 -3.10 1.07
N ALA A 152 -20.62 -4.14 1.82
CA ALA A 152 -21.63 -4.07 2.88
C ALA A 152 -21.24 -3.09 4.00
N ARG A 153 -19.95 -2.76 4.13
CA ARG A 153 -19.41 -1.74 5.06
C ARG A 153 -19.25 -0.36 4.43
N GLY A 154 -19.74 -0.16 3.21
CA GLY A 154 -19.71 1.11 2.48
C GLY A 154 -18.42 1.38 1.70
N TRP A 155 -17.53 0.39 1.55
CA TRP A 155 -16.34 0.53 0.72
C TRP A 155 -16.66 0.20 -0.74
N SER A 156 -15.87 0.74 -1.68
CA SER A 156 -15.99 0.43 -3.10
C SER A 156 -14.73 -0.25 -3.61
N HIS A 157 -14.90 -1.40 -4.28
CA HIS A 157 -13.82 -2.05 -4.99
C HIS A 157 -13.39 -1.21 -6.19
N ILE A 158 -12.09 -1.04 -6.39
CA ILE A 158 -11.48 -0.34 -7.52
C ILE A 158 -10.83 -1.38 -8.42
N PRO A 159 -11.38 -1.69 -9.60
CA PRO A 159 -10.72 -2.53 -10.58
C PRO A 159 -9.42 -1.88 -11.05
N TRP A 160 -8.37 -2.67 -11.22
CA TRP A 160 -7.10 -2.19 -11.71
C TRP A 160 -6.38 -3.27 -12.52
N GLN A 161 -5.47 -2.85 -13.37
CA GLN A 161 -4.56 -3.70 -14.12
C GLN A 161 -3.23 -2.98 -14.30
N ILE A 162 -2.18 -3.73 -14.64
CA ILE A 162 -0.88 -3.15 -14.96
C ILE A 162 -0.98 -2.45 -16.32
N ASP A 163 -0.55 -1.20 -16.36
CA ASP A 163 -0.45 -0.41 -17.59
C ASP A 163 0.96 -0.57 -18.18
N TYR A 164 1.03 -1.03 -19.41
CA TYR A 164 2.27 -1.21 -20.15
C TYR A 164 2.54 -0.08 -21.16
N ASP A 165 1.53 0.75 -21.48
CA ASP A 165 1.63 1.82 -22.45
C ASP A 165 2.27 3.08 -21.85
N GLY A 166 2.20 3.25 -20.53
CA GLY A 166 2.75 4.39 -19.81
C GLY A 166 1.95 5.67 -20.05
N VAL A 167 2.64 6.81 -20.24
CA VAL A 167 1.98 8.10 -20.43
C VAL A 167 1.48 8.22 -21.86
N VAL A 168 0.16 8.22 -22.05
CA VAL A 168 -0.49 8.44 -23.35
C VAL A 168 -0.99 9.88 -23.41
N ARG A 169 -0.68 10.58 -24.53
CA ARG A 169 -1.24 11.90 -24.84
C ARG A 169 -2.47 11.73 -25.72
N SER A 170 -3.61 12.25 -25.28
CA SER A 170 -4.80 12.40 -26.12
C SER A 170 -5.08 13.89 -26.39
N GLU A 171 -5.43 14.23 -27.63
CA GLU A 171 -5.92 15.56 -27.99
C GLU A 171 -7.45 15.46 -28.15
N VAL A 172 -8.17 16.26 -27.37
CA VAL A 172 -9.62 16.40 -27.52
C VAL A 172 -9.83 17.64 -28.41
N SER A 173 -10.34 17.43 -29.61
CA SER A 173 -10.85 18.53 -30.46
C SER A 173 -12.16 19.02 -29.83
N LEU A 174 -12.20 20.28 -29.44
CA LEU A 174 -13.40 20.96 -28.94
C LEU A 174 -14.30 21.35 -30.12
#